data_3f514cdb6dcf6258b82797d2df766997
#
_entry.id   3f514cdb6dcf6258b82797d2df766997
#
_cell.length_a   1.000
_cell.length_b   1.000
_cell.length_c   1.000
_cell.angle_alpha   90.00
_cell.angle_beta   90.00
_cell.angle_gamma   90.00
#
_symmetry.space_group_name_H-M   'P 1'
#
loop_
_entity.id
_entity.type
_entity.pdbx_description
1 polymer ?
#
loop_
_entity_poly.entity_id
_entity_poly.type
_entity_poly.pdbx_seq_one_letter_code
_entity_poly.pdbx_strand_id
1 'polypeptide(L)'
;MKKAIALVCAILMAATALTACGRKIIKNGDAPAPVSSAADNNQTSSVAEPVTSTPAPVSSAADTSSAPVGSNVKVEASKNSKVSDGIKVEGIPFFDEYSKTIFLLITNDSGKNCSLDINVDFFNAEGKIVGTTSNSIDAVGKGTTVCEDFSCDEVFTTYEYKVVASESSYASVDQNLTVDVSLLTNKVIVSLTNNGKTPAKYVWYDVFFYNKGQLVGHNYSYCEDSDSEIKPGATERSECSFYGEGGFDDAKVYFHGEGDYIS
;
A
#
# COMPACT_ATOMS: atom_id res chain seq x y z
N MET A 1 37.84 -7.57 -56.81
CA MET A 1 37.85 -6.34 -55.92
C MET A 1 36.59 -6.41 -55.06
N LYS A 2 36.72 -6.95 -53.85
CA LYS A 2 35.61 -7.14 -52.91
C LYS A 2 35.71 -6.02 -51.85
N LYS A 3 34.74 -5.12 -51.80
CA LYS A 3 34.63 -4.08 -50.75
C LYS A 3 33.86 -4.67 -49.61
N ALA A 4 34.50 -4.85 -48.46
CA ALA A 4 33.90 -5.19 -47.20
C ALA A 4 33.25 -3.93 -46.62
N ILE A 5 31.98 -3.99 -46.36
CA ILE A 5 31.24 -2.95 -45.60
C ILE A 5 31.20 -3.45 -44.16
N ALA A 6 31.93 -2.77 -43.28
CA ALA A 6 31.86 -2.99 -41.85
C ALA A 6 30.59 -2.28 -41.31
N LEU A 7 29.64 -3.06 -40.86
CA LEU A 7 28.44 -2.58 -40.19
C LEU A 7 28.78 -2.39 -38.70
N VAL A 8 28.98 -1.14 -38.28
CA VAL A 8 29.12 -0.78 -36.86
C VAL A 8 27.71 -0.72 -36.26
N CYS A 9 27.31 -1.77 -35.55
CA CYS A 9 26.12 -1.74 -34.69
C CYS A 9 26.44 -0.93 -33.44
N ALA A 10 26.05 0.34 -33.44
CA ALA A 10 25.97 1.12 -32.22
C ALA A 10 24.72 0.64 -31.45
N ILE A 11 24.94 -0.16 -30.41
CA ILE A 11 23.90 -0.51 -29.44
C ILE A 11 23.65 0.72 -28.59
N LEU A 12 22.61 1.49 -28.97
CA LEU A 12 22.06 2.53 -28.12
C LEU A 12 21.28 1.83 -27.02
N MET A 13 21.89 1.64 -25.86
CA MET A 13 21.15 1.31 -24.65
C MET A 13 20.32 2.55 -24.27
N ALA A 14 19.09 2.59 -24.72
CA ALA A 14 18.11 3.46 -24.14
C ALA A 14 17.81 2.92 -22.74
N ALA A 15 18.45 3.51 -21.74
CA ALA A 15 17.99 3.40 -20.37
C ALA A 15 16.60 4.04 -20.32
N THR A 16 15.56 3.24 -20.46
CA THR A 16 14.21 3.64 -20.06
C THR A 16 14.26 3.78 -18.54
N ALA A 17 14.45 5.02 -18.09
CA ALA A 17 14.12 5.38 -16.72
C ALA A 17 12.63 5.06 -16.57
N LEU A 18 12.34 3.96 -15.87
CA LEU A 18 11.06 3.75 -15.25
C LEU A 18 10.89 4.90 -14.26
N THR A 19 10.17 5.94 -14.67
CA THR A 19 9.57 6.89 -13.76
C THR A 19 8.47 6.12 -13.01
N ALA A 20 8.89 5.28 -12.08
CA ALA A 20 8.03 4.92 -10.97
C ALA A 20 7.60 6.24 -10.34
N CYS A 21 6.30 6.47 -10.21
CA CYS A 21 5.70 7.60 -9.50
C CYS A 21 6.58 7.94 -8.30
N GLY A 22 7.10 9.17 -8.27
CA GLY A 22 8.23 9.60 -7.46
C GLY A 22 8.11 9.20 -6.01
N ARG A 23 8.88 8.19 -5.64
CA ARG A 23 8.92 7.61 -4.32
C ARG A 23 10.16 8.13 -3.62
N LYS A 24 9.98 8.99 -2.64
CA LYS A 24 11.05 9.42 -1.75
C LYS A 24 10.74 8.89 -0.36
N ILE A 25 11.53 7.92 0.10
CA ILE A 25 11.49 7.45 1.48
C ILE A 25 12.48 8.29 2.28
N ILE A 26 12.00 9.07 3.24
CA ILE A 26 12.84 9.85 4.16
C ILE A 26 12.90 9.08 5.47
N LYS A 27 14.09 8.55 5.82
CA LYS A 27 14.33 7.94 7.13
C LYS A 27 14.57 9.03 8.17
N ASN A 28 14.04 8.84 9.39
CA ASN A 28 14.23 9.75 10.52
C ASN A 28 15.72 10.04 10.77
N GLY A 29 16.10 11.30 10.63
CA GLY A 29 17.44 11.84 10.86
C GLY A 29 17.58 13.31 10.48
N ASP A 30 16.76 13.81 9.57
CA ASP A 30 16.85 15.15 9.01
C ASP A 30 15.62 16.04 9.26
N ALA A 31 15.01 15.96 10.43
CA ALA A 31 13.94 16.89 10.79
C ALA A 31 14.55 18.21 11.25
N PRO A 32 14.16 19.38 10.68
CA PRO A 32 14.54 20.67 11.23
C PRO A 32 13.94 20.84 12.63
N ALA A 33 14.76 21.34 13.55
CA ALA A 33 14.39 21.56 14.93
C ALA A 33 13.13 22.44 15.07
N PRO A 34 12.21 22.14 16.02
CA PRO A 34 11.03 22.97 16.23
C PRO A 34 11.46 24.32 16.76
N VAL A 35 10.99 25.40 16.13
CA VAL A 35 11.12 26.76 16.65
C VAL A 35 10.23 26.89 17.88
N SER A 36 10.86 27.08 19.04
CA SER A 36 10.24 27.38 20.31
C SER A 36 9.60 28.77 20.27
N SER A 37 8.28 28.84 20.38
CA SER A 37 7.60 30.06 20.80
C SER A 37 7.22 29.91 22.28
N ALA A 38 7.92 30.67 23.13
CA ALA A 38 7.62 30.81 24.54
C ALA A 38 6.31 31.60 24.74
N ALA A 39 5.44 31.09 25.57
CA ALA A 39 4.48 31.90 26.29
C ALA A 39 4.35 31.37 27.72
N ASP A 40 4.80 32.20 28.65
CA ASP A 40 4.59 32.08 30.11
C ASP A 40 3.13 31.88 30.48
N ASN A 41 2.86 30.99 31.42
CA ASN A 41 1.99 31.36 32.55
C ASN A 41 2.19 30.39 33.74
N ASN A 42 2.51 31.03 34.82
CA ASN A 42 2.68 30.66 36.20
C ASN A 42 1.38 30.18 36.85
N GLN A 43 1.36 29.01 37.53
CA GLN A 43 0.64 28.87 38.82
C GLN A 43 1.12 27.66 39.62
N THR A 44 1.28 27.93 40.89
CA THR A 44 1.89 27.25 42.02
C THR A 44 1.12 26.06 42.59
N SER A 45 1.92 25.15 43.11
CA SER A 45 1.83 24.30 44.33
C SER A 45 0.65 23.36 44.60
N SER A 46 0.97 22.08 44.81
CA SER A 46 1.02 21.52 46.16
C SER A 46 1.65 20.11 46.19
N VAL A 47 2.47 19.91 47.17
CA VAL A 47 3.22 18.72 47.54
C VAL A 47 2.28 17.69 48.21
N ALA A 48 2.43 16.40 47.84
CA ALA A 48 2.09 15.28 48.72
C ALA A 48 3.07 14.14 48.49
N GLU A 49 3.69 13.72 49.57
CA GLU A 49 4.74 12.70 49.68
C GLU A 49 4.22 11.25 49.55
N PRO A 50 5.12 10.27 49.39
CA PRO A 50 4.81 8.95 48.84
C PRO A 50 4.45 7.93 49.93
N VAL A 51 3.52 7.04 49.60
CA VAL A 51 3.26 5.84 50.40
C VAL A 51 3.91 4.64 49.70
N THR A 52 4.96 4.15 50.31
CA THR A 52 5.60 2.86 50.03
C THR A 52 4.70 1.71 50.45
N SER A 53 4.34 0.84 49.52
CA SER A 53 3.93 -0.52 49.81
C SER A 53 4.54 -1.49 48.80
N THR A 54 5.45 -2.29 49.32
CA THR A 54 6.08 -3.43 48.68
C THR A 54 5.11 -4.62 48.62
N PRO A 55 4.85 -5.24 47.49
CA PRO A 55 4.38 -6.62 47.45
C PRO A 55 5.51 -7.55 47.05
N ALA A 56 5.54 -8.70 47.76
CA ALA A 56 6.46 -9.80 47.60
C ALA A 56 6.36 -10.49 46.21
N PRO A 57 7.39 -11.25 45.83
CA PRO A 57 7.45 -11.87 44.51
C PRO A 57 6.56 -13.11 44.46
N VAL A 58 5.65 -13.16 43.50
CA VAL A 58 5.01 -14.40 43.09
C VAL A 58 5.73 -14.91 41.86
N SER A 59 6.50 -15.97 42.08
CA SER A 59 7.01 -16.84 41.04
C SER A 59 5.85 -17.59 40.38
N SER A 60 5.67 -17.42 39.05
CA SER A 60 5.19 -18.52 38.21
C SER A 60 5.73 -18.32 36.83
N ALA A 61 6.69 -19.15 36.49
CA ALA A 61 7.13 -19.41 35.16
C ALA A 61 5.97 -20.03 34.38
N ALA A 62 5.63 -19.43 33.26
CA ALA A 62 5.09 -20.12 32.13
C ALA A 62 5.65 -19.42 30.89
N ASP A 63 6.81 -19.93 30.46
CA ASP A 63 7.26 -19.80 29.10
C ASP A 63 6.19 -20.40 28.18
N THR A 64 5.43 -19.58 27.54
CA THR A 64 4.81 -19.91 26.27
C THR A 64 5.23 -18.83 25.29
N SER A 65 6.40 -19.03 24.75
CA SER A 65 6.81 -18.46 23.48
C SER A 65 5.83 -18.97 22.42
N SER A 66 4.72 -18.30 22.23
CA SER A 66 3.93 -18.45 21.02
C SER A 66 4.69 -17.71 19.93
N ALA A 67 5.51 -18.46 19.19
CA ALA A 67 5.96 -18.03 17.88
C ALA A 67 4.73 -17.62 17.07
N PRO A 68 4.81 -16.56 16.23
CA PRO A 68 3.71 -16.20 15.34
C PRO A 68 3.39 -17.43 14.50
N VAL A 69 2.14 -17.86 14.56
CA VAL A 69 1.62 -18.95 13.72
C VAL A 69 1.55 -18.43 12.30
N GLY A 70 2.70 -18.33 11.64
CA GLY A 70 2.79 -18.29 10.23
C GLY A 70 2.35 -19.68 9.74
N SER A 71 1.10 -19.82 9.34
CA SER A 71 0.66 -21.03 8.66
C SER A 71 1.52 -21.16 7.40
N ASN A 72 2.37 -22.19 7.34
CA ASN A 72 3.18 -22.57 6.18
C ASN A 72 2.32 -23.09 5.02
N VAL A 73 1.10 -22.62 4.89
CA VAL A 73 0.25 -22.94 3.74
C VAL A 73 0.69 -22.03 2.60
N LYS A 74 1.38 -22.62 1.64
CA LYS A 74 1.72 -21.94 0.41
C LYS A 74 0.43 -21.71 -0.38
N VAL A 75 0.01 -20.45 -0.47
CA VAL A 75 -1.15 -20.05 -1.26
C VAL A 75 -0.65 -19.47 -2.58
N GLU A 76 -1.20 -19.96 -3.68
CA GLU A 76 -0.79 -19.57 -5.03
C GLU A 76 -2.00 -19.19 -5.88
N ALA A 77 -1.77 -18.25 -6.80
CA ALA A 77 -2.75 -17.94 -7.83
C ALA A 77 -2.92 -19.13 -8.79
N SER A 78 -4.17 -19.41 -9.15
CA SER A 78 -4.49 -20.41 -10.18
C SER A 78 -3.94 -19.97 -11.54
N LYS A 79 -3.48 -20.95 -12.32
CA LYS A 79 -3.09 -20.75 -13.73
C LYS A 79 -4.29 -20.40 -14.63
N ASN A 80 -5.51 -20.56 -14.14
CA ASN A 80 -6.74 -20.20 -14.83
C ASN A 80 -7.12 -18.72 -14.67
N SER A 81 -6.40 -17.98 -13.83
CA SER A 81 -6.62 -16.55 -13.66
C SER A 81 -6.53 -15.81 -14.99
N LYS A 82 -7.43 -14.85 -15.20
CA LYS A 82 -7.60 -14.14 -16.48
C LYS A 82 -7.52 -12.64 -16.27
N VAL A 83 -6.84 -11.98 -17.17
CA VAL A 83 -6.73 -10.52 -17.18
C VAL A 83 -6.94 -9.98 -18.58
N SER A 84 -7.45 -8.76 -18.69
CA SER A 84 -7.53 -8.03 -19.95
C SER A 84 -6.13 -7.69 -20.49
N ASP A 85 -6.04 -7.52 -21.80
CA ASP A 85 -4.79 -7.11 -22.46
C ASP A 85 -4.24 -5.81 -21.85
N GLY A 86 -2.93 -5.80 -21.59
CA GLY A 86 -2.25 -4.66 -21.00
C GLY A 86 -2.47 -4.50 -19.49
N ILE A 87 -3.16 -5.42 -18.83
CA ILE A 87 -3.26 -5.46 -17.37
C ILE A 87 -2.31 -6.51 -16.82
N LYS A 88 -1.56 -6.17 -15.76
CA LYS A 88 -0.70 -7.09 -15.02
C LYS A 88 -1.19 -7.19 -13.59
N VAL A 89 -1.15 -8.37 -13.04
CA VAL A 89 -1.59 -8.64 -11.67
C VAL A 89 -0.52 -9.42 -10.93
N GLU A 90 -0.13 -8.92 -9.76
CA GLU A 90 0.69 -9.62 -8.79
C GLU A 90 -0.14 -9.85 -7.53
N GLY A 91 -0.27 -11.11 -7.11
CA GLY A 91 -1.00 -11.46 -5.90
C GLY A 91 -0.05 -11.63 -4.71
N ILE A 92 -0.37 -10.99 -3.60
CA ILE A 92 0.38 -11.05 -2.34
C ILE A 92 -0.51 -11.66 -1.27
N PRO A 93 -0.32 -12.95 -0.91
CA PRO A 93 -1.02 -13.56 0.22
C PRO A 93 -0.52 -12.94 1.54
N PHE A 94 -1.46 -12.58 2.40
CA PHE A 94 -1.17 -12.12 3.75
C PHE A 94 -2.14 -12.78 4.73
N PHE A 95 -1.59 -13.56 5.65
CA PHE A 95 -2.35 -14.28 6.67
C PHE A 95 -1.81 -13.93 8.03
N ASP A 96 -2.65 -13.42 8.87
CA ASP A 96 -2.39 -13.24 10.28
C ASP A 96 -3.43 -13.99 11.13
N GLU A 97 -3.51 -13.73 12.42
CA GLU A 97 -4.46 -14.39 13.31
C GLU A 97 -5.92 -13.96 13.06
N TYR A 98 -6.11 -12.82 12.38
CA TYR A 98 -7.42 -12.20 12.18
C TYR A 98 -7.88 -12.25 10.73
N SER A 99 -6.96 -12.38 9.78
CA SER A 99 -7.23 -12.15 8.36
C SER A 99 -6.57 -13.19 7.47
N LYS A 100 -7.29 -13.60 6.43
CA LYS A 100 -6.81 -14.40 5.31
C LYS A 100 -7.08 -13.59 4.04
N THR A 101 -6.14 -12.74 3.69
CA THR A 101 -6.31 -11.74 2.63
C THR A 101 -5.34 -11.99 1.48
N ILE A 102 -5.81 -11.79 0.26
CA ILE A 102 -4.98 -11.67 -0.93
C ILE A 102 -5.04 -10.20 -1.37
N PHE A 103 -3.89 -9.57 -1.44
CA PHE A 103 -3.77 -8.27 -2.10
C PHE A 103 -3.45 -8.51 -3.57
N LEU A 104 -4.19 -7.87 -4.45
CA LEU A 104 -3.87 -7.82 -5.87
C LEU A 104 -3.28 -6.45 -6.20
N LEU A 105 -1.99 -6.45 -6.57
CA LEU A 105 -1.35 -5.27 -7.15
C LEU A 105 -1.61 -5.29 -8.66
N ILE A 106 -2.42 -4.36 -9.13
CA ILE A 106 -2.89 -4.33 -10.51
C ILE A 106 -2.25 -3.16 -11.22
N THR A 107 -1.41 -3.45 -12.22
CA THR A 107 -0.73 -2.46 -13.04
C THR A 107 -1.44 -2.30 -14.38
N ASN A 108 -1.83 -1.08 -14.71
CA ASN A 108 -2.45 -0.76 -15.98
C ASN A 108 -1.40 -0.34 -17.03
N ASP A 109 -0.94 -1.29 -17.84
CA ASP A 109 -0.04 -1.06 -18.98
C ASP A 109 -0.79 -0.97 -20.33
N SER A 110 -2.12 -0.85 -20.31
CA SER A 110 -2.94 -0.81 -21.55
C SER A 110 -2.72 0.45 -22.39
N GLY A 111 -2.03 1.46 -21.86
CA GLY A 111 -1.79 2.74 -22.52
C GLY A 111 -2.96 3.73 -22.42
N LYS A 112 -4.08 3.34 -21.79
CA LYS A 112 -5.27 4.15 -21.56
C LYS A 112 -5.64 4.12 -20.10
N ASN A 113 -6.39 5.12 -19.63
CA ASN A 113 -7.06 5.02 -18.33
C ASN A 113 -8.23 4.05 -18.45
N CYS A 114 -8.47 3.27 -17.41
CA CYS A 114 -9.53 2.26 -17.42
C CYS A 114 -10.22 2.14 -16.07
N SER A 115 -11.42 1.57 -16.09
CA SER A 115 -12.06 0.98 -14.93
C SER A 115 -11.78 -0.51 -14.92
N LEU A 116 -11.64 -1.09 -13.73
CA LEU A 116 -11.34 -2.50 -13.52
C LEU A 116 -12.50 -3.17 -12.77
N ASP A 117 -13.03 -4.25 -13.33
CA ASP A 117 -13.92 -5.18 -12.63
C ASP A 117 -13.10 -6.40 -12.21
N ILE A 118 -13.10 -6.70 -10.92
CA ILE A 118 -12.25 -7.72 -10.32
C ILE A 118 -13.15 -8.75 -9.63
N ASN A 119 -12.95 -10.03 -9.94
CA ASN A 119 -13.59 -11.14 -9.26
C ASN A 119 -12.52 -12.09 -8.75
N VAL A 120 -12.65 -12.59 -7.54
CA VAL A 120 -11.74 -13.56 -6.92
C VAL A 120 -12.53 -14.74 -6.36
N ASP A 121 -12.18 -15.94 -6.80
CA ASP A 121 -12.67 -17.20 -6.26
C ASP A 121 -11.57 -17.86 -5.41
N PHE A 122 -11.93 -18.32 -4.22
CA PHE A 122 -11.04 -19.01 -3.30
C PHE A 122 -11.35 -20.50 -3.26
N PHE A 123 -10.32 -21.34 -3.32
CA PHE A 123 -10.45 -22.80 -3.38
C PHE A 123 -9.73 -23.45 -2.20
N ASN A 124 -10.36 -24.45 -1.61
CA ASN A 124 -9.73 -25.30 -0.60
C ASN A 124 -8.79 -26.34 -1.24
N ALA A 125 -8.16 -27.19 -0.42
CA ALA A 125 -7.20 -28.19 -0.88
C ALA A 125 -7.84 -29.26 -1.82
N GLU A 126 -9.14 -29.46 -1.73
CA GLU A 126 -9.91 -30.38 -2.59
C GLU A 126 -10.32 -29.72 -3.92
N GLY A 127 -9.96 -28.46 -4.15
CA GLY A 127 -10.32 -27.70 -5.35
C GLY A 127 -11.79 -27.24 -5.38
N LYS A 128 -12.47 -27.22 -4.23
CA LYS A 128 -13.83 -26.70 -4.10
C LYS A 128 -13.77 -25.21 -3.80
N ILE A 129 -14.64 -24.41 -4.43
CA ILE A 129 -14.84 -23.00 -4.10
C ILE A 129 -15.37 -22.88 -2.67
N VAL A 130 -14.69 -22.10 -1.84
CA VAL A 130 -15.03 -21.82 -0.45
C VAL A 130 -15.39 -20.35 -0.22
N GLY A 131 -15.11 -19.49 -1.18
CA GLY A 131 -15.51 -18.08 -1.17
C GLY A 131 -15.40 -17.48 -2.55
N THR A 132 -16.20 -16.45 -2.80
CA THR A 132 -16.14 -15.60 -3.99
C THR A 132 -16.35 -14.17 -3.55
N THR A 133 -15.54 -13.27 -4.04
CA THR A 133 -15.68 -11.83 -3.78
C THR A 133 -15.39 -11.04 -5.04
N SER A 134 -15.87 -9.81 -5.10
CA SER A 134 -15.64 -8.93 -6.25
C SER A 134 -15.57 -7.48 -5.81
N ASN A 135 -14.80 -6.70 -6.55
CA ASN A 135 -14.76 -5.25 -6.43
C ASN A 135 -14.53 -4.60 -7.78
N SER A 136 -14.68 -3.27 -7.84
CA SER A 136 -14.38 -2.47 -9.02
C SER A 136 -13.59 -1.22 -8.62
N ILE A 137 -12.67 -0.81 -9.49
CA ILE A 137 -11.87 0.40 -9.33
C ILE A 137 -12.05 1.24 -10.59
N ASP A 138 -12.50 2.48 -10.44
CA ASP A 138 -12.61 3.42 -11.54
C ASP A 138 -11.33 4.23 -11.73
N ALA A 139 -11.17 4.86 -12.88
CA ALA A 139 -10.15 5.86 -13.17
C ALA A 139 -8.68 5.40 -13.02
N VAL A 140 -8.39 4.09 -13.10
CA VAL A 140 -7.00 3.60 -12.98
C VAL A 140 -6.15 4.14 -14.12
N GLY A 141 -5.16 4.94 -13.78
CA GLY A 141 -4.29 5.63 -14.73
C GLY A 141 -3.40 4.68 -15.53
N LYS A 142 -3.09 5.04 -16.77
CA LYS A 142 -2.11 4.30 -17.57
C LYS A 142 -0.74 4.33 -16.90
N GLY A 143 -0.07 3.19 -16.76
CA GLY A 143 1.24 3.06 -16.13
C GLY A 143 1.21 3.14 -14.61
N THR A 144 0.03 3.15 -13.97
CA THR A 144 -0.10 3.16 -12.51
C THR A 144 -0.36 1.75 -11.98
N THR A 145 -0.03 1.54 -10.72
CA THR A 145 -0.32 0.31 -9.98
C THR A 145 -1.22 0.67 -8.81
N VAL A 146 -2.38 0.03 -8.75
CA VAL A 146 -3.34 0.13 -7.64
C VAL A 146 -3.31 -1.17 -6.82
N CYS A 147 -3.75 -1.07 -5.58
CA CYS A 147 -3.90 -2.22 -4.69
C CYS A 147 -5.38 -2.44 -4.39
N GLU A 148 -5.78 -3.71 -4.33
CA GLU A 148 -7.11 -4.11 -3.89
C GLU A 148 -7.01 -5.36 -3.04
N ASP A 149 -7.74 -5.41 -1.93
CA ASP A 149 -7.73 -6.53 -1.01
C ASP A 149 -8.97 -7.42 -1.14
N PHE A 150 -8.76 -8.72 -1.03
CA PHE A 150 -9.80 -9.74 -1.09
C PHE A 150 -9.62 -10.75 0.03
N SER A 151 -10.60 -10.82 0.91
CA SER A 151 -10.56 -11.70 2.09
C SER A 151 -11.53 -12.86 1.94
N CYS A 152 -11.20 -13.97 2.62
CA CYS A 152 -12.06 -15.13 2.74
C CYS A 152 -12.02 -15.65 4.18
N ASP A 153 -13.20 -15.85 4.79
CA ASP A 153 -13.29 -16.36 6.16
C ASP A 153 -12.88 -17.84 6.25
N GLU A 154 -13.08 -18.59 5.17
CA GLU A 154 -12.71 -19.99 5.08
C GLU A 154 -11.23 -20.21 4.80
N VAL A 155 -10.74 -21.42 5.10
CA VAL A 155 -9.36 -21.79 4.76
C VAL A 155 -9.27 -22.13 3.28
N PHE A 156 -8.40 -21.44 2.57
CA PHE A 156 -8.12 -21.70 1.16
C PHE A 156 -6.63 -21.94 0.91
N THR A 157 -6.30 -22.62 -0.17
CA THR A 157 -4.93 -22.95 -0.59
C THR A 157 -4.59 -22.39 -1.97
N THR A 158 -5.63 -22.04 -2.74
CA THR A 158 -5.48 -21.49 -4.09
C THR A 158 -6.56 -20.45 -4.31
N TYR A 159 -6.25 -19.45 -5.12
CA TYR A 159 -7.23 -18.46 -5.57
C TYR A 159 -7.14 -18.28 -7.08
N GLU A 160 -8.24 -17.90 -7.68
CA GLU A 160 -8.34 -17.54 -9.10
C GLU A 160 -8.92 -16.15 -9.19
N TYR A 161 -8.34 -15.31 -10.03
CA TYR A 161 -8.87 -13.98 -10.26
C TYR A 161 -9.22 -13.78 -11.74
N LYS A 162 -10.22 -12.92 -11.95
CA LYS A 162 -10.57 -12.38 -13.26
C LYS A 162 -10.58 -10.86 -13.14
N VAL A 163 -9.74 -10.20 -13.94
CA VAL A 163 -9.68 -8.74 -14.01
C VAL A 163 -10.03 -8.31 -15.42
N VAL A 164 -11.12 -7.55 -15.53
CA VAL A 164 -11.63 -7.02 -16.79
C VAL A 164 -11.46 -5.51 -16.80
N ALA A 165 -10.73 -5.00 -17.79
CA ALA A 165 -10.58 -3.56 -17.99
C ALA A 165 -11.63 -3.08 -19.01
N SER A 166 -12.25 -1.95 -18.69
CA SER A 166 -13.18 -1.22 -19.56
C SER A 166 -12.78 0.26 -19.62
N GLU A 167 -13.40 1.03 -20.51
CA GLU A 167 -13.17 2.47 -20.56
C GLU A 167 -13.73 3.12 -19.29
N SER A 168 -12.90 3.98 -18.65
CA SER A 168 -13.33 4.68 -17.45
C SER A 168 -14.24 5.87 -17.79
N SER A 169 -15.28 6.04 -16.97
CA SER A 169 -16.13 7.23 -16.98
C SER A 169 -15.55 8.40 -16.19
N TYR A 170 -14.44 8.18 -15.50
CA TYR A 170 -13.76 9.21 -14.70
C TYR A 170 -12.34 9.47 -15.20
N ALA A 171 -11.89 10.70 -15.06
CA ALA A 171 -10.51 11.05 -15.33
C ALA A 171 -9.59 10.43 -14.27
N SER A 172 -8.47 9.86 -14.68
CA SER A 172 -7.44 9.44 -13.73
C SER A 172 -6.63 10.64 -13.27
N VAL A 173 -6.31 10.65 -11.98
CA VAL A 173 -5.42 11.64 -11.33
C VAL A 173 -4.13 11.01 -10.82
N ASP A 174 -4.01 9.70 -10.81
CA ASP A 174 -2.87 8.96 -10.23
C ASP A 174 -1.52 9.45 -10.73
N GLN A 175 -1.42 9.76 -12.02
CA GLN A 175 -0.19 10.24 -12.65
C GLN A 175 0.22 11.65 -12.21
N ASN A 176 -0.71 12.39 -11.61
CA ASN A 176 -0.50 13.74 -11.11
C ASN A 176 -0.20 13.76 -9.61
N LEU A 177 -0.38 12.63 -8.94
CA LEU A 177 -0.08 12.50 -7.52
C LEU A 177 1.38 12.08 -7.32
N THR A 178 2.04 12.72 -6.37
CA THR A 178 3.34 12.29 -5.87
C THR A 178 3.24 11.97 -4.39
N VAL A 179 3.93 10.91 -3.97
CA VAL A 179 3.91 10.44 -2.59
C VAL A 179 5.28 10.62 -1.94
N ASP A 180 5.29 11.20 -0.74
CA ASP A 180 6.42 11.17 0.19
C ASP A 180 6.03 10.37 1.43
N VAL A 181 6.92 9.48 1.89
CA VAL A 181 6.67 8.60 3.03
C VAL A 181 7.74 8.79 4.09
N SER A 182 7.32 9.10 5.31
CA SER A 182 8.20 9.17 6.49
C SER A 182 7.93 7.99 7.42
N LEU A 183 8.95 7.20 7.70
CA LEU A 183 8.86 6.07 8.62
C LEU A 183 9.06 6.55 10.06
N LEU A 184 8.12 6.17 10.94
CA LEU A 184 8.22 6.35 12.40
C LEU A 184 8.22 4.97 13.06
N THR A 185 8.39 4.91 14.37
CA THR A 185 8.55 3.64 15.10
C THR A 185 7.37 2.68 14.92
N ASN A 186 6.15 3.21 14.91
CA ASN A 186 4.91 2.41 14.87
C ASN A 186 3.88 2.90 13.85
N LYS A 187 4.29 3.78 12.94
CA LYS A 187 3.43 4.31 11.89
C LYS A 187 4.26 4.91 10.76
N VAL A 188 3.60 5.17 9.65
CA VAL A 188 4.15 6.01 8.58
C VAL A 188 3.31 7.28 8.45
N ILE A 189 3.96 8.35 7.99
CA ILE A 189 3.26 9.55 7.52
C ILE A 189 3.33 9.51 6.00
N VAL A 190 2.17 9.49 5.38
CA VAL A 190 2.02 9.57 3.92
C VAL A 190 1.63 11.00 3.58
N SER A 191 2.37 11.62 2.66
CA SER A 191 2.08 12.94 2.13
C SER A 191 1.86 12.82 0.63
N LEU A 192 0.65 13.15 0.17
CA LEU A 192 0.28 13.11 -1.24
C LEU A 192 0.12 14.54 -1.76
N THR A 193 0.84 14.85 -2.82
CA THR A 193 0.80 16.16 -3.48
C THR A 193 0.12 16.02 -4.83
N ASN A 194 -0.93 16.80 -5.07
CA ASN A 194 -1.57 16.88 -6.38
C ASN A 194 -0.86 17.92 -7.26
N ASN A 195 -0.06 17.46 -8.20
CA ASN A 195 0.62 18.31 -9.19
C ASN A 195 -0.23 18.57 -10.44
N GLY A 196 -1.45 18.05 -10.46
CA GLY A 196 -2.41 18.21 -11.55
C GLY A 196 -3.08 19.59 -11.55
N LYS A 197 -4.00 19.76 -12.47
CA LYS A 197 -4.80 20.99 -12.63
C LYS A 197 -6.24 20.85 -12.15
N THR A 198 -6.65 19.63 -11.85
CA THR A 198 -7.98 19.26 -11.32
C THR A 198 -7.84 18.66 -9.94
N PRO A 199 -8.86 18.77 -9.09
CA PRO A 199 -8.87 18.08 -7.81
C PRO A 199 -8.71 16.56 -8.00
N ALA A 200 -7.98 15.92 -7.08
CA ALA A 200 -7.96 14.49 -6.92
C ALA A 200 -8.95 14.13 -5.80
N LYS A 201 -9.95 13.32 -6.12
CA LYS A 201 -11.08 13.01 -5.23
C LYS A 201 -10.95 11.59 -4.69
N TYR A 202 -11.47 11.36 -3.51
CA TYR A 202 -11.52 10.04 -2.88
C TYR A 202 -10.16 9.34 -2.89
N VAL A 203 -9.11 10.09 -2.52
CA VAL A 203 -7.74 9.57 -2.57
C VAL A 203 -7.52 8.66 -1.38
N TRP A 204 -7.28 7.37 -1.65
CA TRP A 204 -6.86 6.40 -0.63
C TRP A 204 -5.49 5.84 -0.93
N TYR A 205 -4.90 5.21 0.07
CA TYR A 205 -3.62 4.54 -0.08
C TYR A 205 -3.53 3.32 0.84
N ASP A 206 -2.79 2.33 0.35
CA ASP A 206 -2.42 1.12 1.07
C ASP A 206 -0.96 1.19 1.48
N VAL A 207 -0.68 0.76 2.70
CA VAL A 207 0.67 0.68 3.24
C VAL A 207 0.99 -0.77 3.58
N PHE A 208 2.01 -1.30 2.92
CA PHE A 208 2.59 -2.60 3.22
C PHE A 208 3.84 -2.39 4.07
N PHE A 209 3.82 -2.89 5.28
CA PHE A 209 4.93 -2.79 6.23
C PHE A 209 5.83 -4.01 6.12
N TYR A 210 7.12 -3.78 6.00
CA TYR A 210 8.12 -4.85 5.88
C TYR A 210 9.12 -4.80 7.03
N ASN A 211 9.57 -5.98 7.48
CA ASN A 211 10.69 -6.15 8.38
C ASN A 211 11.67 -7.12 7.73
N LYS A 212 12.91 -6.66 7.48
CA LYS A 212 13.95 -7.44 6.78
C LYS A 212 13.47 -8.07 5.46
N GLY A 213 12.63 -7.33 4.74
CA GLY A 213 12.07 -7.73 3.45
C GLY A 213 10.88 -8.68 3.52
N GLN A 214 10.42 -9.08 4.70
CA GLN A 214 9.20 -9.84 4.90
C GLN A 214 8.03 -8.90 5.15
N LEU A 215 6.89 -9.15 4.53
CA LEU A 215 5.64 -8.44 4.82
C LEU A 215 5.17 -8.82 6.22
N VAL A 216 5.04 -7.82 7.10
CA VAL A 216 4.66 -7.99 8.51
C VAL A 216 3.36 -7.27 8.87
N GLY A 217 2.80 -6.51 7.97
CA GLY A 217 1.53 -5.83 8.19
C GLY A 217 1.07 -5.07 6.98
N HIS A 218 -0.21 -4.79 6.97
CA HIS A 218 -0.89 -3.94 6.01
C HIS A 218 -1.86 -3.03 6.74
N ASN A 219 -2.03 -1.83 6.24
CA ASN A 219 -3.10 -0.94 6.67
C ASN A 219 -3.39 0.04 5.52
N TYR A 220 -4.57 0.64 5.55
CA TYR A 220 -4.98 1.62 4.56
C TYR A 220 -5.54 2.87 5.23
N SER A 221 -5.58 3.98 4.49
CA SER A 221 -6.22 5.21 4.94
C SER A 221 -6.55 6.11 3.75
N TYR A 222 -7.30 7.16 4.03
CA TYR A 222 -7.57 8.22 3.07
C TYR A 222 -6.61 9.38 3.29
N CYS A 223 -6.27 10.07 2.20
CA CYS A 223 -5.42 11.25 2.21
C CYS A 223 -6.12 12.35 1.42
N GLU A 224 -7.02 13.05 2.10
CA GLU A 224 -7.91 14.04 1.49
C GLU A 224 -8.25 15.12 2.52
N ASP A 225 -8.68 16.29 2.06
CA ASP A 225 -9.17 17.36 2.92
C ASP A 225 -10.64 17.12 3.35
N SER A 226 -11.24 18.10 4.05
CA SER A 226 -12.63 18.03 4.50
C SER A 226 -13.66 17.96 3.36
N ASP A 227 -13.25 18.26 2.14
CA ASP A 227 -14.10 18.23 0.95
C ASP A 227 -13.91 16.91 0.16
N SER A 228 -13.18 15.93 0.74
CA SER A 228 -12.82 14.63 0.15
C SER A 228 -12.02 14.77 -1.14
N GLU A 229 -11.09 15.75 -1.16
CA GLU A 229 -10.24 15.98 -2.31
C GLU A 229 -8.83 16.50 -1.92
N ILE A 230 -7.88 16.33 -2.82
CA ILE A 230 -6.60 17.05 -2.80
C ILE A 230 -6.63 18.10 -3.91
N LYS A 231 -6.69 19.37 -3.53
CA LYS A 231 -6.76 20.48 -4.48
C LYS A 231 -5.50 20.60 -5.34
N PRO A 232 -5.58 21.16 -6.55
CA PRO A 232 -4.40 21.41 -7.38
C PRO A 232 -3.30 22.17 -6.63
N GLY A 233 -2.08 21.61 -6.62
CA GLY A 233 -0.92 22.17 -5.93
C GLY A 233 -0.90 21.96 -4.41
N ALA A 234 -1.96 21.38 -3.83
CA ALA A 234 -2.00 21.07 -2.40
C ALA A 234 -1.27 19.76 -2.06
N THR A 235 -0.84 19.67 -0.82
CA THR A 235 -0.32 18.46 -0.21
C THR A 235 -1.14 18.13 1.01
N GLU A 236 -1.74 16.94 1.02
CA GLU A 236 -2.43 16.40 2.18
C GLU A 236 -1.56 15.35 2.87
N ARG A 237 -1.71 15.26 4.20
CA ARG A 237 -0.90 14.37 5.05
C ARG A 237 -1.81 13.53 5.92
N SER A 238 -1.54 12.25 5.92
CA SER A 238 -2.25 11.28 6.74
C SER A 238 -1.28 10.34 7.45
N GLU A 239 -1.68 9.86 8.62
CA GLU A 239 -0.92 8.88 9.39
C GLU A 239 -1.52 7.48 9.17
N CYS A 240 -0.65 6.49 8.93
CA CYS A 240 -1.05 5.10 8.84
C CYS A 240 -0.31 4.28 9.89
N SER A 241 -1.05 3.76 10.85
CA SER A 241 -0.50 3.02 11.98
C SER A 241 -0.15 1.58 11.62
N PHE A 242 0.93 1.08 12.22
CA PHE A 242 1.30 -0.33 12.19
C PHE A 242 0.77 -1.01 13.45
N TYR A 243 0.04 -2.11 13.28
CA TYR A 243 -0.55 -2.87 14.38
C TYR A 243 0.10 -4.24 14.59
N GLY A 244 1.10 -4.61 13.78
CA GLY A 244 1.82 -5.86 13.91
C GLY A 244 2.83 -5.86 15.05
N GLU A 245 3.35 -7.05 15.38
CA GLU A 245 4.41 -7.22 16.37
C GLU A 245 5.81 -7.05 15.75
N GLY A 246 6.80 -6.71 16.58
CA GLY A 246 8.22 -6.68 16.20
C GLY A 246 8.66 -5.47 15.36
N GLY A 247 7.74 -4.55 15.03
CA GLY A 247 8.06 -3.34 14.27
C GLY A 247 8.32 -3.60 12.77
N PHE A 248 8.66 -2.54 12.05
CA PHE A 248 8.97 -2.57 10.62
C PHE A 248 10.19 -1.67 10.33
N ASP A 249 10.92 -1.95 9.25
CA ASP A 249 12.09 -1.20 8.81
C ASP A 249 11.94 -0.61 7.40
N ASP A 250 10.88 -0.99 6.67
CA ASP A 250 10.54 -0.46 5.35
C ASP A 250 9.01 -0.45 5.14
N ALA A 251 8.53 0.40 4.25
CA ALA A 251 7.12 0.45 3.86
C ALA A 251 6.96 0.74 2.37
N LYS A 252 5.97 0.09 1.77
CA LYS A 252 5.55 0.38 0.39
C LYS A 252 4.16 0.97 0.42
N VAL A 253 3.96 2.03 -0.36
CA VAL A 253 2.68 2.73 -0.47
C VAL A 253 2.17 2.63 -1.89
N TYR A 254 0.95 2.18 -2.05
CA TYR A 254 0.17 2.24 -3.27
C TYR A 254 -0.98 3.19 -3.03
N PHE A 255 -1.32 4.01 -4.00
CA PHE A 255 -2.38 5.00 -3.85
C PHE A 255 -3.19 5.10 -5.13
N HIS A 256 -4.41 5.56 -4.98
CA HIS A 256 -5.33 5.80 -6.07
C HIS A 256 -6.26 6.96 -5.73
N GLY A 257 -6.75 7.63 -6.77
CA GLY A 257 -7.74 8.70 -6.65
C GLY A 257 -8.46 8.91 -7.96
N GLU A 258 -9.63 9.52 -7.88
CA GLU A 258 -10.49 9.81 -9.00
C GLU A 258 -10.44 11.29 -9.38
N GLY A 259 -10.60 11.59 -10.65
CA GLY A 259 -10.83 12.92 -11.17
C GLY A 259 -12.31 13.18 -11.46
N ASP A 260 -12.56 14.16 -12.30
CA ASP A 260 -13.92 14.49 -12.72
C ASP A 260 -14.50 13.44 -13.68
N TYR A 261 -15.82 13.34 -13.67
CA TYR A 261 -16.56 12.54 -14.64
C TYR A 261 -16.28 13.03 -16.06
N ILE A 262 -15.99 12.10 -16.97
CA ILE A 262 -15.73 12.36 -18.39
C ILE A 262 -17.03 12.09 -19.15
N SER A 263 -17.67 13.14 -19.65
CA SER A 263 -18.92 13.05 -20.46
C SER A 263 -18.63 12.64 -21.90
#